data_89baa699d8bfd97a422bfc23d50e1f2b
#
_entry.id   89baa699d8bfd97a422bfc23d50e1f2b
#
_cell.length_a   1.000
_cell.length_b   1.000
_cell.length_c   1.000
_cell.angle_alpha   90.00
_cell.angle_beta   90.00
_cell.angle_gamma   90.00
#
_symmetry.space_group_name_H-M   'P 1'
#
loop_
_entity.id
_entity.type
_entity.pdbx_description
1 polymer ?
#
loop_
_entity_poly.entity_id
_entity_poly.type
_entity_poly.pdbx_seq_one_letter_code
_entity_poly.pdbx_strand_id
1 'polypeptide(L)'
;MRTAQLLLLSSFTAVAALSCAASVKPPQAEAVSATLDSDHDGLSDALEQSLLLRFAPTFQVDPHDCARLPTLFLPEKLDPIAAAQDGTIYGQATPHSVPGVAGQLVELRYFHLWNSDCGRFGHALDTEHVSVLIQSSPGANNADAWRALYWYAAAHENTMCDASQITRASTLASETTGASVWISRGKHASFLHKELCRHGCGGDHCDEMRVLVVPQIVNLGEPSFPMNGATWTASSQWPLAAKLGRSDFSPALLLRLEQHPSSDIVWVNPSRRPAQATIAVSGTTADALALSNRKTDTAISLAGSATGNALGTTYNKVTHSLQRSAQGTGNFLHGRPRKSKPVPAYSDPH
;
A
#
# COMPACT_ATOMS: atom_id res chain seq x y z
N MET A 1 -26.06 -71.49 53.45
CA MET A 1 -24.95 -71.13 52.57
C MET A 1 -24.79 -69.64 52.64
N ARG A 2 -23.74 -69.11 53.35
CA ARG A 2 -23.47 -67.70 53.57
C ARG A 2 -22.15 -67.42 52.86
N THR A 3 -22.19 -66.52 51.88
CA THR A 3 -21.02 -66.00 51.15
C THR A 3 -20.61 -64.66 51.81
N ALA A 4 -19.38 -64.65 52.30
CA ALA A 4 -18.74 -63.46 52.88
C ALA A 4 -18.15 -62.59 51.74
N GLN A 5 -18.48 -61.26 51.70
CA GLN A 5 -17.84 -60.27 50.87
C GLN A 5 -16.68 -59.60 51.61
N LEU A 6 -15.48 -59.74 51.06
CA LEU A 6 -14.29 -59.01 51.51
C LEU A 6 -14.30 -57.60 50.94
N LEU A 7 -14.27 -56.58 51.79
CA LEU A 7 -14.06 -55.19 51.43
C LEU A 7 -12.57 -54.86 51.50
N LEU A 8 -11.99 -54.57 50.32
CA LEU A 8 -10.63 -54.03 50.23
C LEU A 8 -10.71 -52.49 50.28
N LEU A 9 -10.20 -51.88 51.36
CA LEU A 9 -9.96 -50.44 51.44
C LEU A 9 -8.64 -50.13 50.76
N SER A 10 -8.72 -49.37 49.65
CA SER A 10 -7.55 -48.76 49.01
C SER A 10 -7.37 -47.33 49.53
N SER A 11 -6.33 -47.10 50.30
CA SER A 11 -5.92 -45.76 50.73
C SER A 11 -5.22 -45.02 49.59
N PHE A 12 -5.90 -44.00 49.06
CA PHE A 12 -5.25 -43.04 48.12
C PHE A 12 -4.60 -41.92 48.90
N THR A 13 -3.28 -41.86 48.95
CA THR A 13 -2.51 -40.71 49.40
C THR A 13 -2.44 -39.68 48.28
N ALA A 14 -3.17 -38.57 48.40
CA ALA A 14 -3.07 -37.43 47.53
C ALA A 14 -1.82 -36.62 47.87
N VAL A 15 -0.84 -36.63 46.97
CA VAL A 15 0.31 -35.72 47.00
C VAL A 15 -0.13 -34.40 46.36
N ALA A 16 -0.31 -33.37 47.15
CA ALA A 16 -0.55 -32.03 46.68
C ALA A 16 0.76 -31.40 46.17
N ALA A 17 0.93 -31.33 44.87
CA ALA A 17 2.01 -30.56 44.25
C ALA A 17 1.63 -29.09 44.26
N LEU A 18 2.28 -28.29 45.12
CA LEU A 18 2.20 -26.82 45.07
C LEU A 18 2.98 -26.35 43.81
N SER A 19 2.26 -26.07 42.74
CA SER A 19 2.79 -25.36 41.59
C SER A 19 2.85 -23.87 41.92
N CYS A 20 4.03 -23.33 42.25
CA CYS A 20 4.29 -21.90 42.24
C CYS A 20 4.25 -21.41 40.77
N ALA A 21 3.08 -21.00 40.31
CA ALA A 21 2.96 -20.24 39.08
C ALA A 21 3.51 -18.83 39.33
N ALA A 22 4.75 -18.58 38.93
CA ALA A 22 5.26 -17.22 38.84
C ALA A 22 4.40 -16.46 37.81
N SER A 23 3.58 -15.54 38.33
CA SER A 23 2.81 -14.62 37.52
C SER A 23 3.79 -13.69 36.79
N VAL A 24 4.14 -14.02 35.54
CA VAL A 24 4.86 -13.10 34.66
C VAL A 24 3.88 -11.97 34.38
N LYS A 25 4.06 -10.83 35.05
CA LYS A 25 3.35 -9.60 34.74
C LYS A 25 3.65 -9.27 33.28
N PRO A 26 2.63 -9.12 32.39
CA PRO A 26 2.89 -8.70 31.03
C PRO A 26 3.63 -7.36 31.09
N PRO A 27 4.58 -7.07 30.17
CA PRO A 27 5.24 -5.79 30.09
C PRO A 27 4.13 -4.73 30.04
N GLN A 28 4.11 -3.86 31.06
CA GLN A 28 3.28 -2.66 31.02
C GLN A 28 3.81 -1.87 29.81
N ALA A 29 2.97 -1.71 28.78
CA ALA A 29 3.20 -0.70 27.78
C ALA A 29 3.40 0.61 28.58
N GLU A 30 4.60 1.18 28.51
CA GLU A 30 4.86 2.48 29.13
C GLU A 30 3.78 3.41 28.58
N ALA A 31 3.05 4.06 29.50
CA ALA A 31 2.07 5.06 29.11
C ALA A 31 2.88 6.18 28.44
N VAL A 32 2.87 6.22 27.11
CA VAL A 32 3.47 7.32 26.33
C VAL A 32 2.90 8.59 26.93
N SER A 33 3.77 9.51 27.35
CA SER A 33 3.35 10.76 27.94
C SER A 33 2.41 11.45 26.95
N ALA A 34 1.20 11.81 27.40
CA ALA A 34 0.21 12.49 26.56
C ALA A 34 0.67 13.86 26.00
N THR A 35 1.86 14.30 26.38
CA THR A 35 2.49 15.56 25.99
C THR A 35 3.74 15.37 25.13
N LEU A 36 4.18 14.13 24.90
CA LEU A 36 5.32 13.87 24.01
C LEU A 36 4.89 14.09 22.55
N ASP A 37 5.67 14.91 21.86
CA ASP A 37 5.54 15.26 20.45
C ASP A 37 6.95 15.11 19.85
N SER A 38 7.23 13.88 19.37
CA SER A 38 8.59 13.47 19.00
C SER A 38 9.01 14.00 17.63
N ASP A 39 8.06 14.27 16.75
CA ASP A 39 8.29 14.75 15.39
C ASP A 39 8.01 16.26 15.21
N HIS A 40 7.58 16.91 16.31
CA HIS A 40 7.45 18.37 16.42
C HIS A 40 6.41 18.99 15.48
N ASP A 41 5.33 18.29 15.21
CA ASP A 41 4.25 18.76 14.33
C ASP A 41 3.09 19.44 15.08
N GLY A 42 3.11 19.38 16.43
CA GLY A 42 2.09 19.94 17.32
C GLY A 42 0.97 18.98 17.69
N LEU A 43 1.03 17.71 17.27
CA LEU A 43 0.23 16.62 17.79
C LEU A 43 1.06 15.84 18.81
N SER A 44 0.41 15.20 19.78
CA SER A 44 1.16 14.27 20.63
C SER A 44 1.23 12.89 20.02
N ASP A 45 2.35 12.19 20.18
CA ASP A 45 2.57 10.81 19.71
C ASP A 45 1.39 9.88 20.05
N ALA A 46 0.84 10.07 21.27
CA ALA A 46 -0.29 9.28 21.75
C ALA A 46 -1.60 9.57 21.00
N LEU A 47 -1.85 10.85 20.66
CA LEU A 47 -3.01 11.22 19.86
C LEU A 47 -2.87 10.71 18.45
N GLU A 48 -1.74 10.90 17.81
CA GLU A 48 -1.46 10.42 16.47
C GLU A 48 -1.67 8.91 16.36
N GLN A 49 -1.05 8.13 17.25
CA GLN A 49 -1.22 6.68 17.26
C GLN A 49 -2.68 6.28 17.48
N SER A 50 -3.42 6.99 18.32
CA SER A 50 -4.84 6.74 18.54
C SER A 50 -5.68 7.03 17.29
N LEU A 51 -5.38 8.11 16.58
CA LEU A 51 -6.04 8.48 15.32
C LEU A 51 -5.71 7.48 14.21
N LEU A 52 -4.44 7.11 14.07
CA LEU A 52 -4.00 6.10 13.11
C LEU A 52 -4.68 4.74 13.33
N LEU A 53 -4.85 4.32 14.57
CA LEU A 53 -5.55 3.08 14.88
C LEU A 53 -7.06 3.18 14.62
N ARG A 54 -7.68 4.30 15.00
CA ARG A 54 -9.14 4.50 14.84
C ARG A 54 -9.58 4.51 13.39
N PHE A 55 -8.85 5.20 12.53
CA PHE A 55 -9.17 5.35 11.12
C PHE A 55 -8.41 4.39 10.22
N ALA A 56 -7.79 3.35 10.78
CA ALA A 56 -7.08 2.34 10.01
C ALA A 56 -7.96 1.73 8.92
N PRO A 57 -7.54 1.78 7.65
CA PRO A 57 -8.28 1.13 6.57
C PRO A 57 -8.38 -0.38 6.76
N THR A 58 -9.49 -0.96 6.33
CA THR A 58 -9.62 -2.41 6.16
C THR A 58 -9.10 -2.77 4.77
N PHE A 59 -7.84 -3.18 4.70
CA PHE A 59 -7.23 -3.56 3.43
C PHE A 59 -7.70 -4.92 2.95
N GLN A 60 -8.01 -4.99 1.66
CA GLN A 60 -8.34 -6.21 0.93
C GLN A 60 -7.14 -6.53 0.02
N VAL A 61 -6.57 -7.71 0.18
CA VAL A 61 -5.39 -8.17 -0.59
C VAL A 61 -5.68 -9.51 -1.27
N ASP A 62 -5.04 -9.75 -2.41
CA ASP A 62 -5.11 -11.05 -3.09
C ASP A 62 -4.19 -12.05 -2.36
N PRO A 63 -4.68 -13.24 -1.98
CA PRO A 63 -3.86 -14.27 -1.33
C PRO A 63 -2.75 -14.84 -2.21
N HIS A 64 -2.83 -14.63 -3.52
CA HIS A 64 -1.87 -15.09 -4.52
C HIS A 64 -0.95 -13.97 -5.00
N ASP A 65 -0.86 -12.87 -4.23
CA ASP A 65 0.10 -11.81 -4.54
C ASP A 65 1.53 -12.35 -4.45
N CYS A 66 2.38 -11.92 -5.36
CA CYS A 66 3.76 -12.36 -5.43
C CYS A 66 4.60 -11.87 -4.24
N ALA A 67 4.32 -10.68 -3.74
CA ALA A 67 4.96 -10.12 -2.56
C ALA A 67 4.29 -10.59 -1.27
N ARG A 68 3.18 -11.35 -1.36
CA ARG A 68 2.39 -11.95 -0.29
C ARG A 68 1.70 -10.95 0.61
N LEU A 69 2.46 -10.15 1.39
CA LEU A 69 1.97 -9.19 2.38
C LEU A 69 2.86 -7.94 2.39
N PRO A 70 2.33 -6.79 2.82
CA PRO A 70 3.15 -5.64 3.15
C PRO A 70 4.30 -6.00 4.08
N THR A 71 5.40 -5.30 3.94
CA THR A 71 6.69 -5.64 4.52
C THR A 71 7.02 -4.78 5.72
N LEU A 72 7.41 -5.42 6.83
CA LEU A 72 8.09 -4.77 7.94
C LEU A 72 9.56 -4.57 7.59
N PHE A 73 10.08 -3.36 7.77
CA PHE A 73 11.49 -3.00 7.57
C PHE A 73 12.22 -2.88 8.90
N LEU A 74 13.51 -3.21 8.89
CA LEU A 74 14.34 -3.09 10.07
C LEU A 74 14.44 -1.61 10.49
N PRO A 75 14.19 -1.28 11.78
CA PRO A 75 14.35 0.07 12.28
C PRO A 75 15.84 0.49 12.30
N GLU A 76 16.10 1.79 12.39
CA GLU A 76 17.42 2.40 12.53
C GLU A 76 18.42 2.07 11.39
N LYS A 77 17.89 1.67 10.24
CA LYS A 77 18.70 1.49 9.03
C LYS A 77 18.56 2.71 8.14
N LEU A 78 19.66 3.10 7.48
CA LEU A 78 19.63 4.21 6.50
C LEU A 78 19.01 3.77 5.18
N ASP A 79 19.08 2.49 4.86
CA ASP A 79 18.45 1.90 3.68
C ASP A 79 17.34 0.92 4.09
N PRO A 80 16.27 0.78 3.28
CA PRO A 80 15.15 -0.10 3.57
C PRO A 80 15.58 -1.57 3.48
N ILE A 81 15.68 -2.24 4.61
CA ILE A 81 16.02 -3.68 4.71
C ILE A 81 14.78 -4.42 5.22
N ALA A 82 14.22 -5.31 4.41
CA ALA A 82 13.07 -6.11 4.78
C ALA A 82 13.40 -7.04 5.96
N ALA A 83 12.58 -6.99 7.02
CA ALA A 83 12.64 -7.88 8.17
C ALA A 83 11.65 -9.04 8.03
N ALA A 84 10.40 -8.74 7.64
CA ALA A 84 9.33 -9.71 7.48
C ALA A 84 8.28 -9.21 6.47
N GLN A 85 7.55 -10.12 5.85
CA GLN A 85 6.34 -9.85 5.09
C GLN A 85 5.15 -10.25 5.97
N ASP A 86 4.81 -9.43 6.95
CA ASP A 86 3.85 -9.76 8.01
C ASP A 86 2.53 -8.99 7.93
N GLY A 87 2.43 -8.01 7.03
CA GLY A 87 1.25 -7.16 6.87
C GLY A 87 1.35 -5.83 7.62
N THR A 88 2.52 -5.46 8.14
CA THR A 88 2.74 -4.16 8.78
C THR A 88 2.35 -3.02 7.87
N ILE A 89 1.60 -2.07 8.40
CA ILE A 89 1.24 -0.81 7.75
C ILE A 89 2.01 0.32 8.44
N TYR A 90 2.43 1.29 7.65
CA TYR A 90 3.08 2.49 8.16
C TYR A 90 2.12 3.66 8.12
N GLY A 91 2.05 4.40 9.22
CA GLY A 91 1.17 5.55 9.38
C GLY A 91 1.96 6.85 9.43
N GLN A 92 1.33 7.93 9.03
CA GLN A 92 1.78 9.30 9.29
C GLN A 92 0.55 10.14 9.61
N ALA A 93 0.65 10.99 10.63
CA ALA A 93 -0.38 11.95 10.97
C ALA A 93 0.22 13.36 10.83
N THR A 94 -0.37 14.18 9.99
CA THR A 94 0.15 15.52 9.70
C THR A 94 -0.94 16.56 9.91
N PRO A 95 -0.71 17.63 10.69
CA PRO A 95 -1.64 18.75 10.79
C PRO A 95 -1.97 19.31 9.41
N HIS A 96 -3.24 19.56 9.17
CA HIS A 96 -3.71 20.07 7.88
C HIS A 96 -4.54 21.33 8.09
N SER A 97 -4.53 22.21 7.11
CA SER A 97 -5.36 23.40 7.13
C SER A 97 -6.06 23.61 5.80
N VAL A 98 -7.38 23.81 5.87
CA VAL A 98 -8.19 24.19 4.73
C VAL A 98 -8.82 25.53 5.03
N PRO A 99 -8.64 26.58 4.19
CA PRO A 99 -9.24 27.88 4.40
C PRO A 99 -10.75 27.79 4.56
N GLY A 100 -11.28 28.40 5.63
CA GLY A 100 -12.74 28.44 5.91
C GLY A 100 -13.29 27.22 6.63
N VAL A 101 -12.49 26.19 6.91
CA VAL A 101 -12.89 25.04 7.74
C VAL A 101 -12.56 25.31 9.20
N ALA A 102 -13.55 25.23 10.08
CA ALA A 102 -13.38 25.41 11.51
C ALA A 102 -12.92 24.10 12.16
N GLY A 103 -12.14 24.20 13.26
CA GLY A 103 -11.59 23.05 13.99
C GLY A 103 -10.22 22.65 13.49
N GLN A 104 -9.63 21.68 14.18
CA GLN A 104 -8.34 21.12 13.80
C GLN A 104 -8.55 20.05 12.72
N LEU A 105 -7.75 20.09 11.67
CA LEU A 105 -7.70 19.08 10.63
C LEU A 105 -6.39 18.32 10.73
N VAL A 106 -6.44 17.01 10.49
CA VAL A 106 -5.28 16.14 10.39
C VAL A 106 -5.45 15.26 9.15
N GLU A 107 -4.40 15.14 8.39
CA GLU A 107 -4.29 14.16 7.32
C GLU A 107 -3.57 12.92 7.85
N LEU A 108 -4.26 11.78 7.86
CA LEU A 108 -3.66 10.50 8.17
C LEU A 108 -3.34 9.79 6.88
N ARG A 109 -2.11 9.34 6.74
CA ARG A 109 -1.65 8.53 5.60
C ARG A 109 -1.30 7.13 6.05
N TYR A 110 -1.67 6.13 5.26
CA TYR A 110 -1.41 4.73 5.50
C TYR A 110 -0.64 4.18 4.32
N PHE A 111 0.66 3.96 4.49
CA PHE A 111 1.53 3.40 3.49
C PHE A 111 1.59 1.89 3.67
N HIS A 112 1.30 1.15 2.61
CA HIS A 112 1.64 -0.25 2.50
C HIS A 112 2.87 -0.40 1.62
N LEU A 113 3.92 -0.89 2.24
CA LEU A 113 5.25 -0.99 1.65
C LEU A 113 5.51 -2.44 1.26
N TRP A 114 6.08 -2.66 0.09
CA TRP A 114 6.31 -3.97 -0.46
C TRP A 114 7.78 -4.15 -0.84
N ASN A 115 8.30 -5.34 -0.67
CA ASN A 115 9.68 -5.62 -1.06
C ASN A 115 9.86 -5.74 -2.59
N SER A 116 8.77 -5.89 -3.34
CA SER A 116 8.81 -5.94 -4.81
C SER A 116 7.43 -5.62 -5.41
N ASP A 117 7.41 -4.91 -6.53
CA ASP A 117 6.35 -4.92 -7.52
C ASP A 117 6.66 -6.01 -8.54
N CYS A 118 5.74 -6.91 -8.79
CA CYS A 118 5.90 -8.01 -9.73
C CYS A 118 4.93 -7.94 -10.92
N GLY A 119 4.29 -6.82 -11.09
CA GLY A 119 3.52 -6.54 -12.28
C GLY A 119 4.40 -6.38 -13.52
N ARG A 120 3.77 -5.99 -14.61
CA ARG A 120 4.51 -5.65 -15.83
C ARG A 120 5.44 -4.46 -15.55
N PHE A 121 6.73 -4.60 -15.78
CA PHE A 121 7.80 -3.66 -15.39
C PHE A 121 8.07 -3.64 -13.87
N GLY A 122 7.89 -4.77 -13.21
CA GLY A 122 8.14 -4.93 -11.79
C GLY A 122 9.57 -4.51 -11.36
N HIS A 123 9.70 -4.05 -10.13
CA HIS A 123 10.93 -3.57 -9.52
C HIS A 123 11.00 -3.96 -8.04
N ALA A 124 12.19 -3.86 -7.46
CA ALA A 124 12.35 -3.99 -6.03
C ALA A 124 11.80 -2.74 -5.33
N LEU A 125 11.23 -2.92 -4.17
CA LEU A 125 10.65 -1.90 -3.31
C LEU A 125 9.49 -1.14 -3.98
N ASP A 126 8.30 -1.29 -3.45
CA ASP A 126 7.13 -0.58 -3.92
C ASP A 126 6.42 0.12 -2.76
N THR A 127 5.82 1.25 -3.02
CA THR A 127 5.14 2.08 -2.03
C THR A 127 3.86 2.64 -2.60
N GLU A 128 2.75 2.24 -2.01
CA GLU A 128 1.46 2.83 -2.30
C GLU A 128 0.79 3.28 -1.00
N HIS A 129 -0.22 4.13 -1.09
CA HIS A 129 -0.83 4.68 0.11
C HIS A 129 -2.32 5.00 -0.05
N VAL A 130 -2.94 5.18 1.10
CA VAL A 130 -4.30 5.69 1.26
C VAL A 130 -4.24 6.80 2.30
N SER A 131 -4.99 7.87 2.08
CA SER A 131 -5.07 8.98 3.03
C SER A 131 -6.51 9.27 3.43
N VAL A 132 -6.67 9.78 4.64
CA VAL A 132 -7.94 10.30 5.14
C VAL A 132 -7.74 11.67 5.76
N LEU A 133 -8.56 12.62 5.37
CA LEU A 133 -8.65 13.92 6.03
C LEU A 133 -9.70 13.83 7.14
N ILE A 134 -9.27 14.05 8.37
CA ILE A 134 -10.15 14.02 9.55
C ILE A 134 -10.25 15.39 10.18
N GLN A 135 -11.36 15.63 10.86
CA GLN A 135 -11.66 16.88 11.55
C GLN A 135 -12.03 16.62 13.01
N SER A 136 -11.50 17.44 13.92
CA SER A 136 -11.90 17.41 15.33
C SER A 136 -13.17 18.19 15.57
N SER A 137 -13.95 17.76 16.55
CA SER A 137 -14.93 18.64 17.21
C SER A 137 -14.18 19.71 18.03
N PRO A 138 -14.75 20.91 18.21
CA PRO A 138 -14.13 21.92 19.06
C PRO A 138 -13.84 21.39 20.46
N GLY A 139 -12.60 21.54 20.93
CA GLY A 139 -12.17 21.05 22.26
C GLY A 139 -11.91 19.54 22.35
N ALA A 140 -11.73 18.87 21.22
CA ALA A 140 -11.45 17.44 21.16
C ALA A 140 -10.10 17.08 21.80
N ASN A 141 -10.13 16.21 22.81
CA ASN A 141 -8.93 15.73 23.52
C ASN A 141 -8.67 14.23 23.30
N ASN A 142 -9.51 13.57 22.51
CA ASN A 142 -9.37 12.13 22.23
C ASN A 142 -9.84 11.80 20.81
N ALA A 143 -9.45 10.64 20.31
CA ALA A 143 -9.76 10.21 18.95
C ALA A 143 -11.28 10.08 18.67
N ASP A 144 -12.13 9.88 19.68
CA ASP A 144 -13.58 9.72 19.49
C ASP A 144 -14.29 10.98 19.04
N ALA A 145 -13.68 12.13 19.27
CA ALA A 145 -14.20 13.42 18.85
C ALA A 145 -13.82 13.80 17.43
N TRP A 146 -13.16 12.92 16.70
CA TRP A 146 -12.74 13.13 15.31
C TRP A 146 -13.67 12.41 14.33
N ARG A 147 -13.80 12.99 13.13
CA ARG A 147 -14.59 12.45 12.02
C ARG A 147 -13.80 12.53 10.73
N ALA A 148 -13.88 11.48 9.92
CA ALA A 148 -13.35 11.52 8.57
C ALA A 148 -14.25 12.36 7.66
N LEU A 149 -13.63 13.21 6.85
CA LEU A 149 -14.28 14.04 5.86
C LEU A 149 -14.15 13.43 4.46
N TYR A 150 -12.92 13.09 4.08
CA TYR A 150 -12.58 12.61 2.74
C TYR A 150 -11.58 11.47 2.80
N TRP A 151 -11.68 10.57 1.82
CA TRP A 151 -10.72 9.49 1.58
C TRP A 151 -10.06 9.65 0.22
N TYR A 152 -8.77 9.42 0.17
CA TYR A 152 -7.95 9.38 -1.03
C TYR A 152 -7.27 8.02 -1.15
N ALA A 153 -7.14 7.48 -2.37
CA ALA A 153 -6.36 6.29 -2.63
C ALA A 153 -5.43 6.52 -3.81
N ALA A 154 -4.14 6.30 -3.60
CA ALA A 154 -3.14 6.33 -4.65
C ALA A 154 -3.23 5.07 -5.51
N ALA A 155 -3.31 5.25 -6.82
CA ALA A 155 -3.30 4.17 -7.79
C ALA A 155 -2.48 4.60 -9.00
N HIS A 156 -1.26 4.10 -9.14
CA HIS A 156 -0.31 4.48 -10.19
C HIS A 156 -0.09 5.99 -10.32
N GLU A 157 -0.04 6.64 -9.19
CA GLU A 157 -0.02 8.08 -9.06
C GLU A 157 1.10 8.74 -9.90
N ASN A 158 0.77 9.85 -10.55
CA ASN A 158 1.66 10.61 -11.44
C ASN A 158 2.17 9.86 -12.69
N THR A 159 1.65 8.67 -12.98
CA THR A 159 1.97 7.94 -14.22
C THR A 159 0.97 8.24 -15.34
N MET A 160 1.20 7.68 -16.53
CA MET A 160 0.22 7.74 -17.65
C MET A 160 -1.07 6.98 -17.33
N CYS A 161 -1.03 6.12 -16.32
CA CYS A 161 -2.12 5.27 -15.88
C CYS A 161 -2.67 5.69 -14.52
N ASP A 162 -2.49 6.95 -14.13
CA ASP A 162 -2.96 7.46 -12.84
C ASP A 162 -4.46 7.22 -12.67
N ALA A 163 -4.77 6.35 -11.73
CA ALA A 163 -6.13 5.98 -11.34
C ALA A 163 -6.40 6.34 -9.87
N SER A 164 -5.69 7.33 -9.34
CA SER A 164 -5.91 7.82 -7.98
C SER A 164 -7.33 8.39 -7.83
N GLN A 165 -7.93 8.14 -6.68
CA GLN A 165 -9.34 8.43 -6.42
C GLN A 165 -9.52 9.24 -5.14
N ILE A 166 -10.57 10.03 -5.09
CA ILE A 166 -11.02 10.76 -3.90
C ILE A 166 -12.53 10.68 -3.76
N THR A 167 -13.01 10.60 -2.52
CA THR A 167 -14.45 10.66 -2.22
C THR A 167 -14.70 11.20 -0.82
N ARG A 168 -15.96 11.49 -0.50
CA ARG A 168 -16.40 11.82 0.86
C ARG A 168 -16.42 10.56 1.73
N ALA A 169 -16.11 10.70 3.00
CA ALA A 169 -16.17 9.58 3.95
C ALA A 169 -17.60 8.99 4.05
N SER A 170 -18.62 9.82 3.94
CA SER A 170 -20.02 9.38 3.92
C SER A 170 -20.35 8.45 2.74
N THR A 171 -19.71 8.63 1.60
CA THR A 171 -19.87 7.74 0.44
C THR A 171 -19.47 6.29 0.77
N LEU A 172 -18.48 6.13 1.64
CA LEU A 172 -17.92 4.83 2.05
C LEU A 172 -18.47 4.36 3.40
N ALA A 173 -19.42 5.10 4.00
CA ALA A 173 -19.90 4.88 5.38
C ALA A 173 -18.76 4.76 6.39
N SER A 174 -17.73 5.60 6.26
CA SER A 174 -16.48 5.54 7.02
C SER A 174 -16.13 6.86 7.72
N GLU A 175 -17.16 7.59 8.19
CA GLU A 175 -16.95 8.86 8.90
C GLU A 175 -16.35 8.68 10.30
N THR A 176 -16.51 7.51 10.91
CA THR A 176 -16.07 7.23 12.30
C THR A 176 -15.06 6.10 12.41
N THR A 177 -14.77 5.43 11.30
CA THR A 177 -13.89 4.27 11.22
C THR A 177 -13.10 4.28 9.91
N GLY A 178 -12.17 3.35 9.74
CA GLY A 178 -11.45 3.17 8.47
C GLY A 178 -12.35 2.71 7.33
N ALA A 179 -12.03 3.13 6.11
CA ALA A 179 -12.68 2.65 4.89
C ALA A 179 -12.14 1.28 4.47
N SER A 180 -12.93 0.53 3.68
CA SER A 180 -12.40 -0.62 2.94
C SER A 180 -11.57 -0.15 1.76
N VAL A 181 -10.41 -0.77 1.55
CA VAL A 181 -9.46 -0.46 0.48
C VAL A 181 -9.03 -1.74 -0.20
N TRP A 182 -9.08 -1.76 -1.53
CA TRP A 182 -8.68 -2.90 -2.35
C TRP A 182 -7.29 -2.64 -2.93
N ILE A 183 -6.36 -3.56 -2.67
CA ILE A 183 -4.98 -3.49 -3.17
C ILE A 183 -4.85 -4.39 -4.38
N SER A 184 -4.50 -3.82 -5.52
CA SER A 184 -4.32 -4.54 -6.76
C SER A 184 -3.17 -5.53 -6.67
N ARG A 185 -3.41 -6.79 -7.09
CA ARG A 185 -2.42 -7.85 -7.09
C ARG A 185 -1.21 -7.50 -7.93
N GLY A 186 -0.03 -7.62 -7.34
CA GLY A 186 1.28 -7.48 -7.97
C GLY A 186 1.68 -6.07 -8.37
N LYS A 187 0.73 -5.13 -8.35
CA LYS A 187 0.90 -3.70 -8.64
C LYS A 187 0.67 -2.82 -7.43
N HIS A 188 0.05 -3.37 -6.43
CA HIS A 188 -0.26 -2.80 -5.13
C HIS A 188 -1.01 -1.44 -5.15
N ALA A 189 -1.50 -0.99 -6.30
CA ALA A 189 -2.31 0.21 -6.41
C ALA A 189 -3.56 0.12 -5.52
N SER A 190 -3.90 1.21 -4.84
CA SER A 190 -4.99 1.29 -3.88
C SER A 190 -6.28 1.77 -4.52
N PHE A 191 -7.40 1.13 -4.19
CA PHE A 191 -8.71 1.48 -4.71
C PHE A 191 -9.75 1.60 -3.59
N LEU A 192 -10.59 2.64 -3.65
CA LEU A 192 -11.69 2.88 -2.71
C LEU A 192 -12.92 2.01 -2.96
N HIS A 193 -12.95 1.29 -4.08
CA HIS A 193 -14.02 0.36 -4.42
C HIS A 193 -13.50 -0.76 -5.32
N LYS A 194 -13.98 -2.00 -5.11
CA LYS A 194 -13.54 -3.19 -5.86
C LYS A 194 -13.68 -3.03 -7.38
N GLU A 195 -14.79 -2.44 -7.82
CA GLU A 195 -15.03 -2.25 -9.25
C GLU A 195 -14.06 -1.24 -9.88
N LEU A 196 -13.56 -0.26 -9.11
CA LEU A 196 -12.53 0.68 -9.60
C LEU A 196 -11.21 -0.04 -9.89
N CYS A 197 -10.83 -1.00 -9.04
CA CYS A 197 -9.65 -1.83 -9.27
C CYS A 197 -9.77 -2.64 -10.57
N ARG A 198 -10.93 -3.22 -10.85
CA ARG A 198 -11.18 -3.95 -12.10
C ARG A 198 -11.09 -3.07 -13.35
N HIS A 199 -11.23 -1.78 -13.19
CA HIS A 199 -11.10 -0.77 -14.24
C HIS A 199 -9.80 0.04 -14.12
N GLY A 200 -8.86 -0.44 -13.32
CA GLY A 200 -7.53 0.12 -13.17
C GLY A 200 -6.73 0.15 -14.47
N CYS A 201 -5.49 0.48 -14.39
CA CYS A 201 -4.64 0.48 -15.55
C CYS A 201 -4.22 -0.94 -15.90
N GLY A 202 -4.69 -1.47 -17.03
CA GLY A 202 -4.41 -2.74 -17.71
C GLY A 202 -3.48 -3.80 -17.08
N GLY A 203 -3.54 -4.01 -15.79
CA GLY A 203 -2.73 -4.93 -14.98
C GLY A 203 -3.25 -5.00 -13.56
N ASP A 204 -4.25 -4.17 -13.22
CA ASP A 204 -4.86 -4.19 -11.91
C ASP A 204 -5.87 -5.33 -11.80
N HIS A 205 -5.73 -6.10 -10.74
CA HIS A 205 -6.57 -7.27 -10.45
C HIS A 205 -6.97 -7.28 -8.97
N CYS A 206 -8.29 -7.32 -8.70
CA CYS A 206 -8.89 -7.46 -7.38
C CYS A 206 -9.97 -8.54 -7.37
N ASP A 207 -9.70 -9.70 -7.94
CA ASP A 207 -10.73 -10.73 -8.12
C ASP A 207 -10.94 -11.57 -6.84
N GLU A 208 -9.89 -12.16 -6.32
CA GLU A 208 -9.90 -12.98 -5.11
C GLU A 208 -9.30 -12.21 -3.96
N MET A 209 -10.16 -11.53 -3.17
CA MET A 209 -9.71 -10.64 -2.12
C MET A 209 -10.02 -11.22 -0.74
N ARG A 210 -9.11 -11.03 0.19
CA ARG A 210 -9.28 -11.31 1.62
C ARG A 210 -8.88 -10.12 2.45
N VAL A 211 -9.44 -10.01 3.64
CA VAL A 211 -9.04 -8.99 4.62
C VAL A 211 -7.60 -9.24 5.04
N LEU A 212 -6.76 -8.22 4.94
CA LEU A 212 -5.41 -8.21 5.49
C LEU A 212 -5.50 -8.16 7.03
N VAL A 213 -4.83 -9.09 7.68
CA VAL A 213 -4.59 -8.98 9.12
C VAL A 213 -3.40 -8.05 9.32
N VAL A 214 -3.65 -6.86 9.86
CA VAL A 214 -2.62 -5.87 10.14
C VAL A 214 -2.12 -6.10 11.57
N PRO A 215 -0.87 -6.57 11.77
CA PRO A 215 -0.33 -6.84 13.09
C PRO A 215 -0.04 -5.55 13.87
N GLN A 216 0.33 -4.48 13.15
CA GLN A 216 0.67 -3.19 13.71
C GLN A 216 0.58 -2.06 12.69
N ILE A 217 0.38 -0.84 13.18
CA ILE A 217 0.56 0.39 12.41
C ILE A 217 1.73 1.15 13.07
N VAL A 218 2.81 1.32 12.32
CA VAL A 218 4.02 2.01 12.78
C VAL A 218 3.93 3.46 12.36
N ASN A 219 3.87 4.38 13.33
CA ASN A 219 3.91 5.81 13.04
C ASN A 219 5.31 6.21 12.55
N LEU A 220 5.38 6.82 11.37
CA LEU A 220 6.63 7.26 10.74
C LEU A 220 7.13 8.59 11.26
N GLY A 221 6.24 9.42 11.83
CA GLY A 221 6.52 10.82 12.14
C GLY A 221 6.70 11.69 10.89
N GLU A 222 7.25 12.87 11.08
CA GLU A 222 7.51 13.81 10.00
C GLU A 222 8.86 13.53 9.29
N PRO A 223 9.01 13.93 8.01
CA PRO A 223 10.21 13.62 7.22
C PRO A 223 11.53 14.07 7.85
N SER A 224 11.51 15.15 8.62
CA SER A 224 12.68 15.70 9.31
C SER A 224 12.94 15.06 10.67
N PHE A 225 11.94 14.39 11.23
CA PHE A 225 11.96 13.77 12.56
C PHE A 225 11.28 12.41 12.50
N PRO A 226 11.92 11.40 11.86
CA PRO A 226 11.33 10.08 11.72
C PRO A 226 11.18 9.40 13.07
N MET A 227 9.99 8.86 13.34
CA MET A 227 9.67 8.13 14.56
C MET A 227 9.92 6.62 14.41
N ASN A 228 9.92 5.90 15.53
CA ASN A 228 10.00 4.43 15.59
C ASN A 228 11.16 3.82 14.80
N GLY A 229 12.27 4.53 14.68
CA GLY A 229 13.45 4.06 13.97
C GLY A 229 13.29 4.03 12.44
N ALA A 230 12.29 4.71 11.88
CA ALA A 230 12.03 4.76 10.43
C ALA A 230 13.02 5.68 9.67
N THR A 231 14.29 5.64 10.00
CA THR A 231 15.34 6.48 9.38
C THR A 231 15.52 6.22 7.88
N TRP A 232 15.15 5.02 7.42
CA TRP A 232 15.15 4.63 6.00
C TRP A 232 14.12 5.37 5.15
N THR A 233 13.17 6.10 5.75
CA THR A 233 12.18 6.91 5.00
C THR A 233 12.83 7.97 4.13
N ALA A 234 14.03 8.44 4.48
CA ALA A 234 14.80 9.41 3.72
C ALA A 234 15.74 8.76 2.67
N SER A 235 15.73 7.43 2.54
CA SER A 235 16.63 6.73 1.59
C SER A 235 16.28 7.09 0.14
N SER A 236 17.31 7.38 -0.64
CA SER A 236 17.17 7.60 -2.10
C SER A 236 16.79 6.33 -2.86
N GLN A 237 16.91 5.15 -2.24
CA GLN A 237 16.52 3.87 -2.82
C GLN A 237 15.02 3.61 -2.72
N TRP A 238 14.28 4.47 -2.00
CA TRP A 238 12.86 4.30 -1.77
C TRP A 238 12.05 5.52 -2.24
N PRO A 239 10.99 5.32 -3.05
CA PRO A 239 10.14 6.44 -3.48
C PRO A 239 9.28 7.04 -2.35
N LEU A 240 9.25 6.44 -1.14
CA LEU A 240 8.47 6.92 -0.02
C LEU A 240 8.85 8.34 0.39
N ALA A 241 10.12 8.69 0.38
CA ALA A 241 10.59 10.03 0.72
C ALA A 241 9.93 11.14 -0.12
N ALA A 242 9.60 10.85 -1.39
CA ALA A 242 8.90 11.78 -2.26
C ALA A 242 7.39 11.88 -1.98
N LYS A 243 6.83 10.91 -1.25
CA LYS A 243 5.40 10.86 -0.85
C LYS A 243 5.16 11.47 0.53
N LEU A 244 6.16 11.43 1.42
CA LEU A 244 6.08 12.07 2.73
C LEU A 244 6.07 13.60 2.62
N GLY A 245 5.42 14.28 3.56
CA GLY A 245 5.42 15.74 3.67
C GLY A 245 4.62 16.48 2.58
N ARG A 246 3.87 15.77 1.73
CA ARG A 246 2.91 16.38 0.80
C ARG A 246 1.48 16.07 1.24
N SER A 247 0.53 16.90 0.85
CA SER A 247 -0.89 16.66 1.10
C SER A 247 -1.57 16.08 -0.13
N ASP A 248 -2.46 15.09 0.09
CA ASP A 248 -3.36 14.53 -0.94
C ASP A 248 -4.68 15.31 -1.04
N PHE A 249 -4.93 16.25 -0.12
CA PHE A 249 -6.17 17.04 -0.02
C PHE A 249 -5.96 18.51 -0.36
N SER A 250 -5.52 18.79 -1.58
CA SER A 250 -5.38 20.18 -2.02
C SER A 250 -6.75 20.89 -2.08
N PRO A 251 -6.83 22.21 -1.76
CA PRO A 251 -8.08 22.96 -1.84
C PRO A 251 -8.76 22.87 -3.21
N ALA A 252 -7.99 22.86 -4.30
CA ALA A 252 -8.52 22.73 -5.66
C ALA A 252 -9.17 21.38 -5.91
N LEU A 253 -8.60 20.30 -5.35
CA LEU A 253 -9.17 18.95 -5.46
C LEU A 253 -10.46 18.83 -4.65
N LEU A 254 -10.48 19.35 -3.43
CA LEU A 254 -11.66 19.37 -2.58
C LEU A 254 -12.81 20.18 -3.22
N LEU A 255 -12.52 21.38 -3.73
CA LEU A 255 -13.51 22.21 -4.44
C LEU A 255 -14.08 21.48 -5.67
N ARG A 256 -13.25 20.76 -6.40
CA ARG A 256 -13.70 19.95 -7.53
C ARG A 256 -14.63 18.82 -7.08
N LEU A 257 -14.27 18.11 -5.99
CA LEU A 257 -15.12 17.05 -5.43
C LEU A 257 -16.50 17.57 -5.00
N GLU A 258 -16.58 18.80 -4.51
CA GLU A 258 -17.84 19.44 -4.12
C GLU A 258 -18.80 19.68 -5.29
N GLN A 259 -18.30 19.75 -6.51
CA GLN A 259 -19.10 19.87 -7.72
C GLN A 259 -19.75 18.54 -8.16
N HIS A 260 -19.39 17.43 -7.52
CA HIS A 260 -19.90 16.09 -7.80
C HIS A 260 -20.96 15.67 -6.76
N PRO A 261 -21.91 14.80 -7.14
CA PRO A 261 -22.84 14.18 -6.19
C PRO A 261 -22.12 13.57 -4.99
N SER A 262 -22.75 13.59 -3.82
CA SER A 262 -22.15 13.08 -2.59
C SER A 262 -21.91 11.57 -2.59
N SER A 263 -22.48 10.84 -3.53
CA SER A 263 -22.31 9.39 -3.72
C SER A 263 -21.16 9.02 -4.66
N ASP A 264 -20.46 10.02 -5.22
CA ASP A 264 -19.46 9.75 -6.24
C ASP A 264 -18.06 9.48 -5.66
N ILE A 265 -17.34 8.57 -6.30
CA ILE A 265 -15.89 8.48 -6.22
C ILE A 265 -15.33 9.15 -7.48
N VAL A 266 -14.42 10.11 -7.27
CA VAL A 266 -13.92 10.99 -8.34
C VAL A 266 -12.46 10.63 -8.66
N TRP A 267 -12.12 10.52 -9.94
CA TRP A 267 -10.74 10.41 -10.36
C TRP A 267 -9.96 11.70 -10.10
N VAL A 268 -8.82 11.58 -9.46
CA VAL A 268 -7.96 12.74 -9.14
C VAL A 268 -7.43 13.37 -10.43
N ASN A 269 -7.06 12.56 -11.41
CA ASN A 269 -6.58 13.01 -12.72
C ASN A 269 -7.50 12.56 -13.86
N PRO A 270 -8.67 13.22 -14.06
CA PRO A 270 -9.63 12.81 -15.08
C PRO A 270 -9.07 12.88 -16.51
N SER A 271 -8.06 13.71 -16.78
CA SER A 271 -7.38 13.74 -18.08
C SER A 271 -6.62 12.44 -18.42
N ARG A 272 -6.28 11.64 -17.41
CA ARG A 272 -5.71 10.29 -17.57
C ARG A 272 -6.79 9.22 -17.72
N ARG A 273 -8.05 9.60 -17.44
CA ARG A 273 -9.24 8.74 -17.51
C ARG A 273 -10.40 9.46 -18.22
N PRO A 274 -10.28 9.79 -19.51
CA PRO A 274 -11.24 10.65 -20.20
C PRO A 274 -12.65 10.05 -20.28
N ALA A 275 -12.82 8.74 -20.22
CA ALA A 275 -14.13 8.09 -20.31
C ALA A 275 -14.88 7.96 -18.98
N GLN A 276 -14.21 8.21 -17.83
CA GLN A 276 -14.83 8.08 -16.50
C GLN A 276 -14.32 9.18 -15.57
N ALA A 277 -15.02 10.29 -15.54
CA ALA A 277 -14.73 11.35 -14.57
C ALA A 277 -15.16 10.95 -13.15
N THR A 278 -16.21 10.13 -13.02
CA THR A 278 -16.78 9.66 -11.74
C THR A 278 -17.40 8.28 -11.88
N ILE A 279 -17.50 7.55 -10.76
CA ILE A 279 -18.31 6.34 -10.63
C ILE A 279 -19.25 6.53 -9.44
N ALA A 280 -20.56 6.44 -9.68
CA ALA A 280 -21.55 6.48 -8.61
C ALA A 280 -21.54 5.15 -7.84
N VAL A 281 -21.42 5.22 -6.51
CA VAL A 281 -21.33 4.03 -5.63
C VAL A 281 -22.73 3.58 -5.16
N SER A 282 -23.76 4.40 -5.29
CA SER A 282 -25.10 4.11 -4.78
C SER A 282 -26.10 3.67 -5.85
N GLY A 283 -26.60 2.42 -5.69
CA GLY A 283 -27.87 1.96 -6.24
C GLY A 283 -27.91 1.51 -7.71
N THR A 284 -29.05 0.98 -8.09
CA THR A 284 -29.35 0.32 -9.39
C THR A 284 -29.12 1.15 -10.65
N THR A 285 -29.06 2.48 -10.53
CA THR A 285 -28.69 3.40 -11.63
C THR A 285 -27.21 3.35 -11.94
N ALA A 286 -26.37 3.04 -10.97
CA ALA A 286 -24.93 2.87 -11.15
C ALA A 286 -24.59 1.68 -12.04
N ASP A 287 -25.36 0.60 -11.98
CA ASP A 287 -25.11 -0.60 -12.78
C ASP A 287 -25.38 -0.35 -14.28
N ALA A 288 -26.38 0.44 -14.64
CA ALA A 288 -26.68 0.79 -16.04
C ALA A 288 -25.63 1.73 -16.65
N LEU A 289 -25.20 2.75 -15.89
CA LEU A 289 -24.11 3.67 -16.28
C LEU A 289 -22.77 2.94 -16.30
N ALA A 290 -22.51 2.07 -15.33
CA ALA A 290 -21.34 1.22 -15.27
C ALA A 290 -21.27 0.23 -16.43
N LEU A 291 -22.39 -0.25 -16.94
CA LEU A 291 -22.44 -1.15 -18.09
C LEU A 291 -22.11 -0.43 -19.41
N SER A 292 -22.58 0.79 -19.58
CA SER A 292 -22.26 1.65 -20.73
C SER A 292 -20.79 2.06 -20.72
N ASN A 293 -20.28 2.44 -19.55
CA ASN A 293 -18.91 2.86 -19.36
C ASN A 293 -17.91 1.68 -19.42
N ARG A 294 -18.30 0.47 -18.99
CA ARG A 294 -17.49 -0.76 -19.10
C ARG A 294 -17.03 -1.05 -20.52
N LYS A 295 -17.88 -0.84 -21.52
CA LYS A 295 -17.53 -1.05 -22.95
C LYS A 295 -16.47 -0.05 -23.42
N THR A 296 -16.58 1.20 -22.96
CA THR A 296 -15.63 2.25 -23.33
C THR A 296 -14.29 2.09 -22.63
N ASP A 297 -14.31 1.73 -21.34
CA ASP A 297 -13.10 1.46 -20.55
C ASP A 297 -12.36 0.22 -21.01
N THR A 298 -13.08 -0.85 -21.36
CA THR A 298 -12.47 -2.05 -21.94
C THR A 298 -11.75 -1.68 -23.25
N ALA A 299 -12.35 -0.83 -24.08
CA ALA A 299 -11.70 -0.38 -25.32
C ALA A 299 -10.46 0.47 -25.06
N ILE A 300 -10.51 1.40 -24.08
CA ILE A 300 -9.36 2.24 -23.69
C ILE A 300 -8.29 1.43 -22.97
N SER A 301 -8.66 0.51 -22.09
CA SER A 301 -7.73 -0.41 -21.42
C SER A 301 -7.04 -1.33 -22.42
N LEU A 302 -7.77 -1.86 -23.41
CA LEU A 302 -7.20 -2.64 -24.50
C LEU A 302 -6.26 -1.81 -25.37
N ALA A 303 -6.62 -0.56 -25.70
CA ALA A 303 -5.77 0.36 -26.43
C ALA A 303 -4.52 0.74 -25.60
N GLY A 304 -4.66 1.02 -24.31
CA GLY A 304 -3.56 1.25 -23.38
C GLY A 304 -2.63 0.05 -23.22
N SER A 305 -3.21 -1.14 -23.12
CA SER A 305 -2.48 -2.42 -23.07
C SER A 305 -1.74 -2.70 -24.37
N ALA A 306 -2.37 -2.44 -25.52
CA ALA A 306 -1.74 -2.59 -26.84
C ALA A 306 -0.56 -1.62 -27.01
N THR A 307 -0.74 -0.37 -26.60
CA THR A 307 0.33 0.65 -26.62
C THR A 307 1.46 0.30 -25.67
N GLY A 308 1.15 -0.11 -24.44
CA GLY A 308 2.12 -0.59 -23.47
C GLY A 308 2.87 -1.84 -23.94
N ASN A 309 2.17 -2.77 -24.62
CA ASN A 309 2.78 -3.94 -25.26
C ASN A 309 3.72 -3.56 -26.39
N ALA A 310 3.34 -2.61 -27.23
CA ALA A 310 4.18 -2.12 -28.32
C ALA A 310 5.43 -1.41 -27.79
N LEU A 311 5.31 -0.55 -26.77
CA LEU A 311 6.42 0.12 -26.10
C LEU A 311 7.35 -0.87 -25.40
N GLY A 312 6.81 -1.86 -24.65
CA GLY A 312 7.61 -2.92 -24.02
C GLY A 312 8.36 -3.78 -25.02
N THR A 313 7.72 -4.12 -26.16
CA THR A 313 8.37 -4.87 -27.25
C THR A 313 9.49 -4.05 -27.90
N THR A 314 9.26 -2.74 -28.07
CA THR A 314 10.27 -1.83 -28.64
C THR A 314 11.45 -1.67 -27.67
N TYR A 315 11.20 -1.47 -26.39
CA TYR A 315 12.24 -1.38 -25.36
C TYR A 315 13.09 -2.65 -25.30
N ASN A 316 12.46 -3.82 -25.26
CA ASN A 316 13.19 -5.10 -25.28
C ASN A 316 14.04 -5.27 -26.55
N LYS A 317 13.52 -4.90 -27.72
CA LYS A 317 14.30 -4.95 -28.96
C LYS A 317 15.50 -4.00 -28.93
N VAL A 318 15.33 -2.79 -28.40
CA VAL A 318 16.42 -1.81 -28.25
C VAL A 318 17.47 -2.31 -27.24
N THR A 319 17.06 -2.82 -26.09
CA THR A 319 17.99 -3.36 -25.07
C THR A 319 18.77 -4.57 -25.59
N HIS A 320 18.11 -5.51 -26.27
CA HIS A 320 18.78 -6.64 -26.91
C HIS A 320 19.71 -6.22 -28.06
N SER A 321 19.39 -5.16 -28.77
CA SER A 321 20.23 -4.56 -29.79
C SER A 321 21.48 -3.94 -29.20
N LEU A 322 21.33 -3.15 -28.12
CA LEU A 322 22.44 -2.54 -27.40
C LEU A 322 23.36 -3.59 -26.73
N GLN A 323 22.80 -4.65 -26.14
CA GLN A 323 23.58 -5.75 -25.59
C GLN A 323 24.40 -6.49 -26.65
N ARG A 324 23.81 -6.75 -27.82
CA ARG A 324 24.53 -7.35 -28.95
C ARG A 324 25.65 -6.44 -29.49
N SER A 325 25.40 -5.15 -29.54
CA SER A 325 26.40 -4.15 -29.95
C SER A 325 27.55 -4.10 -28.94
N ALA A 326 27.26 -4.08 -27.62
CA ALA A 326 28.27 -4.10 -26.58
C ALA A 326 29.10 -5.39 -26.60
N GLN A 327 28.47 -6.55 -26.80
CA GLN A 327 29.19 -7.84 -26.96
C GLN A 327 30.05 -7.87 -28.24
N GLY A 328 29.55 -7.27 -29.32
CA GLY A 328 30.34 -7.12 -30.56
C GLY A 328 31.57 -6.25 -30.37
N THR A 329 31.44 -5.14 -29.68
CA THR A 329 32.54 -4.22 -29.35
C THR A 329 33.52 -4.84 -28.36
N GLY A 330 33.04 -5.56 -27.33
CA GLY A 330 33.88 -6.30 -26.38
C GLY A 330 34.71 -7.38 -27.05
N ASN A 331 34.15 -8.12 -27.98
CA ASN A 331 34.87 -9.15 -28.79
C ASN A 331 35.92 -8.53 -29.73
N PHE A 332 35.69 -7.30 -30.20
CA PHE A 332 36.67 -6.57 -31.00
C PHE A 332 37.83 -6.03 -30.14
N LEU A 333 37.55 -5.52 -28.97
CA LEU A 333 38.57 -4.96 -28.06
C LEU A 333 39.42 -6.03 -27.34
N HIS A 334 38.90 -7.24 -27.16
CA HIS A 334 39.65 -8.34 -26.48
C HIS A 334 40.25 -9.35 -27.43
N GLY A 335 40.42 -9.02 -28.73
CA GLY A 335 41.27 -9.70 -29.67
C GLY A 335 41.18 -11.23 -29.63
N ARG A 336 40.01 -11.83 -29.87
CA ARG A 336 39.93 -13.25 -30.17
C ARG A 336 40.73 -13.52 -31.45
N PRO A 337 41.75 -14.40 -31.44
CA PRO A 337 42.48 -14.69 -32.67
C PRO A 337 41.54 -15.24 -33.71
N ARG A 338 41.53 -14.60 -34.88
CA ARG A 338 40.88 -15.14 -36.08
C ARG A 338 41.41 -16.53 -36.32
N LYS A 339 40.56 -17.54 -36.30
CA LYS A 339 40.91 -18.86 -36.82
C LYS A 339 41.33 -18.63 -38.29
N SER A 340 42.60 -18.76 -38.57
CA SER A 340 43.13 -18.77 -39.93
C SER A 340 42.45 -19.89 -40.71
N LYS A 341 41.86 -19.58 -41.85
CA LYS A 341 41.42 -20.61 -42.83
C LYS A 341 42.68 -21.38 -43.25
N PRO A 342 42.61 -22.72 -43.33
CA PRO A 342 43.72 -23.50 -43.88
C PRO A 342 43.95 -23.05 -45.32
N VAL A 343 45.18 -22.71 -45.62
CA VAL A 343 45.68 -22.43 -46.99
C VAL A 343 45.57 -23.74 -47.76
N PRO A 344 44.90 -23.75 -48.93
CA PRO A 344 44.90 -24.95 -49.79
C PRO A 344 46.30 -25.28 -50.20
N ALA A 345 46.68 -26.56 -50.09
CA ALA A 345 47.96 -27.05 -50.53
C ALA A 345 48.06 -26.82 -52.04
N TYR A 346 49.15 -26.15 -52.44
CA TYR A 346 49.56 -25.98 -53.84
C TYR A 346 50.06 -27.35 -54.35
N SER A 347 49.36 -27.95 -55.31
CA SER A 347 49.84 -29.14 -56.00
C SER A 347 50.67 -28.66 -57.21
N ASP A 348 51.95 -28.98 -57.14
CA ASP A 348 52.91 -28.81 -58.22
C ASP A 348 52.51 -29.71 -59.40
N PRO A 349 52.56 -29.19 -60.66
CA PRO A 349 52.29 -30.01 -61.82
C PRO A 349 53.61 -30.67 -62.33
N HIS A 350 53.59 -32.00 -62.36
CA HIS A 350 54.40 -32.76 -63.23
C HIS A 350 53.55 -33.71 -64.07
#